data_ccf42935bd8ab42bd9cdaea581aa820e
#
_entry.id   ccf42935bd8ab42bd9cdaea581aa820e
#
_cell.length_a   1.000
_cell.length_b   1.000
_cell.length_c   1.000
_cell.angle_alpha   90.00
_cell.angle_beta   90.00
_cell.angle_gamma   90.00
#
_symmetry.space_group_name_H-M   'P 1'
#
loop_
_entity.id
_entity.type
_entity.pdbx_description
1 polymer ?
#
loop_
_entity_poly.entity_id
_entity_poly.type
_entity_poly.pdbx_seq_one_letter_code
_entity_poly.pdbx_strand_id
1 'polypeptide(L)'
;MRSVVCLGLAATLLLPVSAPAAEPQPVDASAAPSTRAEAWRRLRADKSTRLHAYVPKDVEKFAIRFEDNILPRLTTPRSGFFPYIGRITPGAGFALGPGYRLLDVAGGGAWTSSAAFSYRSYWQVDTRLTWVNLAHGRVFASTYGRYYRFPREDFYGIGPDSDRADRTDFDYRQGAVGVTVGTRVKPWLTVAGTTEYLRPELAPGGDNRVPNAPEIFPPEGLPGFLDAHDFVRVEGFADVQTARPLLNPRKGGRYRAAIARYSDRSGGQQGFTRYDVDLQQYVSVLNERRVFVVRALGSFSDVANDARMPFYLMRTLGGSHTLRGFRDFRFRDRHMLAVQAEYRFEIFTALDGAVFYDAGQVAPRLDNFQWREFERDWGFGFRFGGNGGVFLRLDLAYGGEGPRTWLRFGHVF
;
A
#
# COMPACT_ATOMS: atom_id res chain seq x y z
N MET A 1 1.51 -39.22 -10.84
CA MET A 1 2.22 -39.12 -9.58
C MET A 1 3.48 -38.34 -9.84
N ARG A 2 3.49 -37.04 -9.65
CA ARG A 2 4.70 -36.19 -9.65
C ARG A 2 4.65 -35.32 -8.41
N SER A 3 5.67 -35.45 -7.59
CA SER A 3 5.82 -34.86 -6.26
C SER A 3 5.87 -33.34 -6.35
N VAL A 4 4.97 -32.69 -5.62
CA VAL A 4 5.02 -31.26 -5.35
C VAL A 4 6.11 -31.05 -4.28
N VAL A 5 7.23 -30.43 -4.67
CA VAL A 5 8.25 -29.98 -3.73
C VAL A 5 7.76 -28.65 -3.14
N CYS A 6 7.18 -28.71 -1.95
CA CYS A 6 6.93 -27.52 -1.14
C CYS A 6 8.28 -26.98 -0.64
N LEU A 7 8.75 -25.86 -1.22
CA LEU A 7 9.82 -25.08 -0.62
C LEU A 7 9.25 -24.35 0.62
N GLY A 8 9.42 -24.98 1.77
CA GLY A 8 9.13 -24.34 3.05
C GLY A 8 10.21 -23.30 3.36
N LEU A 9 9.89 -22.02 3.18
CA LEU A 9 10.66 -20.93 3.78
C LEU A 9 10.35 -20.89 5.28
N ALA A 10 11.12 -21.65 6.07
CA ALA A 10 11.11 -21.56 7.52
C ALA A 10 11.81 -20.25 7.92
N ALA A 11 11.05 -19.18 8.07
CA ALA A 11 11.50 -17.97 8.73
C ALA A 11 11.56 -18.28 10.24
N THR A 12 12.73 -18.60 10.75
CA THR A 12 12.99 -18.73 12.19
C THR A 12 12.84 -17.36 12.81
N LEU A 13 11.69 -17.10 13.42
CA LEU A 13 11.42 -15.91 14.24
C LEU A 13 12.23 -16.06 15.55
N LEU A 14 13.41 -15.46 15.58
CA LEU A 14 14.11 -15.18 16.84
C LEU A 14 13.32 -14.10 17.59
N LEU A 15 12.48 -14.52 18.53
CA LEU A 15 11.88 -13.63 19.52
C LEU A 15 13.00 -13.15 20.47
N PRO A 16 13.20 -11.85 20.67
CA PRO A 16 14.10 -11.40 21.70
C PRO A 16 13.50 -11.72 23.08
N VAL A 17 14.17 -12.57 23.84
CA VAL A 17 13.90 -12.75 25.26
C VAL A 17 14.27 -11.44 25.96
N SER A 18 13.27 -10.77 26.51
CA SER A 18 13.48 -9.59 27.34
C SER A 18 14.05 -10.06 28.70
N ALA A 19 15.32 -9.82 28.90
CA ALA A 19 15.90 -9.93 30.26
C ALA A 19 15.31 -8.77 31.10
N PRO A 20 14.98 -9.03 32.41
CA PRO A 20 14.51 -7.96 33.27
C PRO A 20 15.61 -6.90 33.42
N ALA A 21 15.23 -5.63 33.30
CA ALA A 21 16.13 -4.52 33.53
C ALA A 21 16.57 -4.51 34.99
N ALA A 22 17.88 -4.67 35.23
CA ALA A 22 18.46 -4.47 36.56
C ALA A 22 18.30 -2.99 36.93
N GLU A 23 17.86 -2.72 38.16
CA GLU A 23 17.79 -1.37 38.74
C GLU A 23 19.16 -0.71 38.70
N PRO A 24 19.25 0.58 38.30
CA PRO A 24 20.53 1.27 38.28
C PRO A 24 21.03 1.55 39.72
N GLN A 25 22.14 0.95 40.09
CA GLN A 25 22.83 1.32 41.32
C GLN A 25 23.42 2.72 41.21
N PRO A 26 23.43 3.53 42.27
CA PRO A 26 24.04 4.85 42.25
C PRO A 26 25.54 4.75 41.99
N VAL A 27 26.00 5.38 40.92
CA VAL A 27 27.41 5.37 40.51
C VAL A 27 28.12 6.56 41.16
N ASP A 28 29.19 6.26 41.91
CA ASP A 28 30.07 7.23 42.52
C ASP A 28 30.72 8.11 41.41
N ALA A 29 30.44 9.42 41.40
CA ALA A 29 30.78 10.31 40.28
C ALA A 29 32.28 10.64 40.18
N SER A 30 33.10 10.25 41.20
CA SER A 30 34.51 10.65 41.33
C SER A 30 35.52 9.63 40.75
N ALA A 31 35.14 8.38 40.54
CA ALA A 31 36.05 7.34 40.04
C ALA A 31 36.09 7.32 38.49
N ALA A 32 37.26 7.10 37.88
CA ALA A 32 37.40 6.90 36.45
C ALA A 32 36.59 5.66 36.01
N PRO A 33 35.92 5.69 34.82
CA PRO A 33 35.07 4.58 34.39
C PRO A 33 35.90 3.31 34.19
N SER A 34 35.53 2.23 34.88
CA SER A 34 36.26 0.96 34.86
C SER A 34 36.02 0.16 33.58
N THR A 35 34.94 0.46 32.88
CA THR A 35 34.58 -0.20 31.60
C THR A 35 34.17 0.78 30.53
N ARG A 36 34.32 0.38 29.24
CA ARG A 36 33.87 1.15 28.10
C ARG A 36 32.34 1.43 28.15
N ALA A 37 31.56 0.49 28.66
CA ALA A 37 30.11 0.63 28.82
C ALA A 37 29.76 1.68 29.87
N GLU A 38 30.53 1.78 30.95
CA GLU A 38 30.38 2.79 31.97
C GLU A 38 30.81 4.17 31.51
N ALA A 39 31.91 4.29 30.74
CA ALA A 39 32.32 5.51 30.09
C ALA A 39 31.23 6.04 29.15
N TRP A 40 30.63 5.17 28.36
CA TRP A 40 29.51 5.57 27.49
C TRP A 40 28.25 5.97 28.27
N ARG A 41 27.95 5.34 29.40
CA ARG A 41 26.82 5.75 30.26
C ARG A 41 27.06 7.13 30.85
N ARG A 42 28.26 7.42 31.37
CA ARG A 42 28.64 8.75 31.89
C ARG A 42 28.55 9.82 30.80
N LEU A 43 29.09 9.57 29.61
CA LEU A 43 28.99 10.49 28.49
C LEU A 43 27.54 10.77 28.08
N ARG A 44 26.66 9.77 28.11
CA ARG A 44 25.23 9.97 27.84
C ARG A 44 24.53 10.77 28.94
N ALA A 45 24.85 10.51 30.21
CA ALA A 45 24.31 11.27 31.32
C ALA A 45 24.75 12.73 31.28
N ASP A 46 26.03 12.99 31.06
CA ASP A 46 26.59 14.37 30.90
C ASP A 46 26.00 15.08 29.69
N LYS A 47 25.81 14.35 28.57
CA LYS A 47 25.13 14.90 27.41
C LYS A 47 23.65 15.20 27.69
N SER A 48 22.96 14.36 28.48
CA SER A 48 21.54 14.59 28.79
C SER A 48 21.32 15.82 29.68
N THR A 49 22.26 16.18 30.56
CA THR A 49 22.18 17.40 31.38
C THR A 49 22.44 18.68 30.59
N ARG A 50 23.16 18.56 29.46
CA ARG A 50 23.45 19.69 28.56
C ARG A 50 22.40 19.86 27.45
N LEU A 51 21.47 18.92 27.28
CA LEU A 51 20.41 19.01 26.27
C LEU A 51 19.35 19.99 26.76
N HIS A 52 19.20 21.10 26.05
CA HIS A 52 18.01 21.94 26.20
C HIS A 52 16.81 21.26 25.53
N ALA A 53 15.63 21.49 26.10
CA ALA A 53 14.40 21.04 25.45
C ALA A 53 14.34 21.59 24.01
N TYR A 54 14.08 20.71 23.06
CA TYR A 54 13.98 21.11 21.66
C TYR A 54 12.81 22.10 21.49
N VAL A 55 13.09 23.30 20.97
CA VAL A 55 12.07 24.28 20.62
C VAL A 55 11.86 24.25 19.12
N PRO A 56 10.66 23.84 18.65
CA PRO A 56 10.36 23.78 17.22
C PRO A 56 10.53 25.15 16.56
N LYS A 57 11.11 25.18 15.36
CA LYS A 57 11.18 26.38 14.52
C LYS A 57 9.80 26.72 13.96
N ASP A 58 9.61 27.94 13.44
CA ASP A 58 8.30 28.42 13.00
C ASP A 58 7.70 27.57 11.87
N VAL A 59 8.53 27.10 10.93
CA VAL A 59 8.11 26.17 9.86
C VAL A 59 7.62 24.84 10.44
N GLU A 60 8.27 24.35 11.47
CA GLU A 60 7.92 23.11 12.15
C GLU A 60 6.66 23.28 13.01
N LYS A 61 6.51 24.42 13.70
CA LYS A 61 5.27 24.77 14.40
C LYS A 61 4.09 24.85 13.44
N PHE A 62 4.30 25.40 12.24
CA PHE A 62 3.27 25.43 11.20
C PHE A 62 2.90 24.01 10.74
N ALA A 63 3.89 23.16 10.45
CA ALA A 63 3.65 21.76 10.04
C ALA A 63 2.88 20.98 11.10
N ILE A 64 3.27 21.10 12.38
CA ILE A 64 2.59 20.46 13.51
C ILE A 64 1.15 20.98 13.66
N ARG A 65 0.93 22.31 13.58
CA ARG A 65 -0.42 22.88 13.65
C ARG A 65 -1.31 22.46 12.50
N PHE A 66 -0.76 22.39 11.30
CA PHE A 66 -1.48 21.93 10.11
C PHE A 66 -1.93 20.47 10.28
N GLU A 67 -1.02 19.61 10.73
CA GLU A 67 -1.26 18.19 10.95
C GLU A 67 -2.26 17.94 12.08
N ASP A 68 -2.07 18.57 13.24
CA ASP A 68 -2.88 18.29 14.43
C ASP A 68 -4.26 18.93 14.40
N ASN A 69 -4.42 20.08 13.76
CA ASN A 69 -5.66 20.86 13.86
C ASN A 69 -6.42 20.99 12.53
N ILE A 70 -5.72 21.14 11.43
CA ILE A 70 -6.35 21.46 10.14
C ILE A 70 -6.65 20.18 9.36
N LEU A 71 -5.67 19.31 9.19
CA LEU A 71 -5.80 18.10 8.39
C LEU A 71 -6.90 17.15 8.88
N PRO A 72 -7.04 16.82 10.18
CA PRO A 72 -8.11 15.94 10.64
C PRO A 72 -9.50 16.55 10.48
N ARG A 73 -9.64 17.88 10.65
CA ARG A 73 -10.90 18.57 10.44
C ARG A 73 -11.33 18.57 8.98
N LEU A 74 -10.38 18.66 8.07
CA LEU A 74 -10.63 18.62 6.63
C LEU A 74 -10.91 17.20 6.10
N THR A 75 -10.18 16.19 6.61
CA THR A 75 -10.22 14.84 6.03
C THR A 75 -11.14 13.86 6.75
N THR A 76 -11.48 14.13 8.03
CA THR A 76 -12.26 13.19 8.84
C THR A 76 -13.25 13.93 9.73
N PRO A 77 -14.25 14.63 9.18
CA PRO A 77 -15.27 15.31 9.98
C PRO A 77 -16.05 14.30 10.82
N ARG A 78 -16.58 14.74 11.98
CA ARG A 78 -17.49 13.90 12.78
C ARG A 78 -18.75 13.59 12.00
N SER A 79 -19.44 14.61 11.50
CA SER A 79 -20.55 14.49 10.53
C SER A 79 -20.56 15.75 9.67
N GLY A 80 -21.04 15.65 8.43
CA GLY A 80 -21.14 16.75 7.50
C GLY A 80 -20.25 16.60 6.26
N PHE A 81 -20.09 17.70 5.54
CA PHE A 81 -19.29 17.76 4.32
C PHE A 81 -17.80 17.81 4.63
N PHE A 82 -17.01 17.19 3.76
CA PHE A 82 -15.56 17.26 3.76
C PHE A 82 -15.01 17.25 2.33
N PRO A 83 -13.86 17.87 2.08
CA PRO A 83 -13.19 17.76 0.79
C PRO A 83 -12.48 16.40 0.69
N TYR A 84 -12.71 15.68 -0.40
CA TYR A 84 -11.84 14.58 -0.81
C TYR A 84 -10.56 15.18 -1.39
N ILE A 85 -9.41 14.87 -0.82
CA ILE A 85 -8.10 15.31 -1.26
C ILE A 85 -7.20 14.09 -1.33
N GLY A 86 -6.71 13.73 -2.52
CA GLY A 86 -5.87 12.54 -2.64
C GLY A 86 -5.64 12.07 -4.07
N ARG A 87 -5.56 10.77 -4.22
CA ARG A 87 -5.40 10.08 -5.50
C ARG A 87 -6.42 8.96 -5.61
N ILE A 88 -7.01 8.81 -6.78
CA ILE A 88 -8.02 7.76 -7.05
C ILE A 88 -7.32 6.40 -7.25
N THR A 89 -6.34 6.36 -8.14
CA THR A 89 -5.59 5.15 -8.53
C THR A 89 -4.16 5.54 -8.94
N PRO A 90 -3.20 4.60 -9.04
CA PRO A 90 -1.96 4.83 -9.78
C PRO A 90 -2.25 5.45 -11.16
N GLY A 91 -1.39 6.33 -11.63
CA GLY A 91 -1.59 7.00 -12.93
C GLY A 91 -2.63 8.13 -12.96
N ALA A 92 -3.57 8.21 -12.04
CA ALA A 92 -4.62 9.24 -12.04
C ALA A 92 -4.12 10.66 -11.72
N GLY A 93 -3.00 10.77 -11.00
CA GLY A 93 -2.52 12.04 -10.47
C GLY A 93 -3.33 12.52 -9.26
N PHE A 94 -3.27 13.82 -8.98
CA PHE A 94 -3.99 14.43 -7.87
C PHE A 94 -5.49 14.55 -8.17
N ALA A 95 -6.33 14.26 -7.18
CA ALA A 95 -7.77 14.31 -7.29
C ALA A 95 -8.40 15.12 -6.14
N LEU A 96 -9.46 15.82 -6.45
CA LEU A 96 -10.28 16.59 -5.53
C LEU A 96 -11.76 16.22 -5.70
N GLY A 97 -12.57 16.47 -4.67
CA GLY A 97 -14.00 16.32 -4.77
C GLY A 97 -14.74 16.53 -3.45
N PRO A 98 -16.07 16.48 -3.46
CA PRO A 98 -16.88 16.53 -2.26
C PRO A 98 -16.99 15.16 -1.60
N GLY A 99 -17.06 15.17 -0.28
CA GLY A 99 -17.47 14.03 0.54
C GLY A 99 -18.51 14.45 1.56
N TYR A 100 -19.30 13.50 2.01
CA TYR A 100 -20.27 13.67 3.10
C TYR A 100 -20.19 12.47 4.03
N ARG A 101 -20.22 12.73 5.32
CA ARG A 101 -20.23 11.71 6.38
C ARG A 101 -21.37 11.94 7.35
N LEU A 102 -22.04 10.88 7.71
CA LEU A 102 -23.07 10.87 8.74
C LEU A 102 -22.78 9.73 9.72
N LEU A 103 -22.74 10.06 11.00
CA LEU A 103 -22.57 9.10 12.09
C LEU A 103 -23.93 8.69 12.66
N ASP A 104 -23.96 7.59 13.41
CA ASP A 104 -25.14 7.03 14.10
C ASP A 104 -26.30 6.65 13.16
N VAL A 105 -25.96 6.23 11.95
CA VAL A 105 -26.93 5.71 10.98
C VAL A 105 -27.21 4.24 11.26
N ALA A 106 -28.48 3.84 11.16
CA ALA A 106 -28.91 2.44 11.22
C ALA A 106 -28.30 1.64 12.40
N GLY A 107 -28.44 2.17 13.62
CA GLY A 107 -27.99 1.49 14.84
C GLY A 107 -26.49 1.64 15.13
N GLY A 108 -25.93 2.83 14.97
CA GLY A 108 -24.55 3.16 15.32
C GLY A 108 -23.56 2.99 14.17
N GLY A 109 -24.05 2.90 12.95
CA GLY A 109 -23.23 2.88 11.75
C GLY A 109 -22.70 4.26 11.36
N ALA A 110 -21.66 4.30 10.53
CA ALA A 110 -21.15 5.50 9.90
C ALA A 110 -21.34 5.38 8.38
N TRP A 111 -22.10 6.27 7.80
CA TRP A 111 -22.24 6.38 6.36
C TRP A 111 -21.28 7.44 5.81
N THR A 112 -20.58 7.11 4.75
CA THR A 112 -19.65 8.01 4.07
C THR A 112 -19.85 7.87 2.57
N SER A 113 -20.04 8.98 1.88
CA SER A 113 -20.08 9.05 0.43
C SER A 113 -19.10 10.09 -0.06
N SER A 114 -18.45 9.84 -1.19
CA SER A 114 -17.54 10.79 -1.83
C SER A 114 -17.56 10.66 -3.33
N ALA A 115 -17.30 11.78 -4.01
CA ALA A 115 -16.99 11.82 -5.43
C ALA A 115 -15.64 12.50 -5.61
N ALA A 116 -14.78 11.95 -6.45
CA ALA A 116 -13.44 12.47 -6.69
C ALA A 116 -13.16 12.58 -8.18
N PHE A 117 -12.52 13.67 -8.59
CA PHE A 117 -12.10 13.95 -9.95
C PHE A 117 -10.62 14.31 -9.98
N SER A 118 -9.89 13.76 -10.91
CA SER A 118 -8.48 14.10 -11.13
C SER A 118 -8.30 15.01 -12.36
N TYR A 119 -7.19 15.75 -12.37
CA TYR A 119 -6.83 16.58 -13.53
C TYR A 119 -6.58 15.76 -14.82
N ARG A 120 -6.41 14.44 -14.70
CA ARG A 120 -6.27 13.50 -15.82
C ARG A 120 -7.60 12.89 -16.26
N SER A 121 -8.73 13.44 -15.82
CA SER A 121 -10.09 12.99 -16.14
C SER A 121 -10.48 11.63 -15.53
N TYR A 122 -9.73 11.13 -14.55
CA TYR A 122 -10.14 9.99 -13.74
C TYR A 122 -11.19 10.45 -12.72
N TRP A 123 -12.18 9.63 -12.50
CA TRP A 123 -13.18 9.94 -11.48
C TRP A 123 -13.70 8.68 -10.80
N GLN A 124 -14.20 8.85 -9.59
CA GLN A 124 -14.87 7.82 -8.83
C GLN A 124 -16.00 8.38 -7.98
N VAL A 125 -16.99 7.55 -7.72
CA VAL A 125 -17.99 7.74 -6.68
C VAL A 125 -17.95 6.50 -5.77
N ASP A 126 -17.87 6.72 -4.47
CA ASP A 126 -17.89 5.65 -3.45
C ASP A 126 -18.96 6.02 -2.39
N THR A 127 -19.75 5.05 -1.98
CA THR A 127 -20.64 5.14 -0.84
C THR A 127 -20.45 3.92 0.03
N ARG A 128 -20.36 4.12 1.34
CA ARG A 128 -20.06 3.07 2.31
C ARG A 128 -20.80 3.28 3.60
N LEU A 129 -21.43 2.25 4.10
CA LEU A 129 -21.99 2.18 5.44
C LEU A 129 -21.20 1.16 6.26
N THR A 130 -20.69 1.56 7.41
CA THR A 130 -19.79 0.76 8.25
C THR A 130 -20.28 0.72 9.68
N TRP A 131 -20.34 -0.46 10.27
CA TRP A 131 -20.56 -0.71 11.69
C TRP A 131 -19.30 -1.30 12.30
N VAL A 132 -18.69 -0.62 13.25
CA VAL A 132 -17.41 -1.04 13.84
C VAL A 132 -17.54 -1.70 15.22
N ASN A 133 -18.71 -1.63 15.83
CA ASN A 133 -18.97 -2.03 17.22
C ASN A 133 -20.10 -3.06 17.35
N LEU A 134 -20.28 -3.95 16.39
CA LEU A 134 -21.21 -5.05 16.51
C LEU A 134 -20.71 -6.09 17.51
N ALA A 135 -21.62 -6.82 18.15
CA ALA A 135 -21.30 -7.87 19.12
C ALA A 135 -20.27 -7.41 20.16
N HIS A 136 -20.57 -6.31 20.88
CA HIS A 136 -19.70 -5.71 21.91
C HIS A 136 -18.31 -5.32 21.39
N GLY A 137 -18.23 -4.80 20.15
CA GLY A 137 -17.00 -4.31 19.52
C GLY A 137 -16.08 -5.39 18.93
N ARG A 138 -16.50 -6.64 18.96
CA ARG A 138 -15.71 -7.75 18.38
C ARG A 138 -15.89 -7.89 16.87
N VAL A 139 -17.09 -7.56 16.36
CA VAL A 139 -17.46 -7.73 14.96
C VAL A 139 -17.61 -6.35 14.32
N PHE A 140 -17.18 -6.25 13.08
CA PHE A 140 -17.48 -5.11 12.22
C PHE A 140 -18.11 -5.61 10.92
N ALA A 141 -18.94 -4.78 10.33
CA ALA A 141 -19.52 -5.01 9.02
C ALA A 141 -19.49 -3.73 8.20
N SER A 142 -19.38 -3.86 6.90
CA SER A 142 -19.58 -2.73 5.99
C SER A 142 -20.23 -3.18 4.70
N THR A 143 -21.12 -2.33 4.17
CA THR A 143 -21.62 -2.46 2.80
C THR A 143 -21.20 -1.24 2.01
N TYR A 144 -20.95 -1.42 0.73
CA TYR A 144 -20.51 -0.32 -0.13
C TYR A 144 -20.97 -0.51 -1.57
N GLY A 145 -21.09 0.64 -2.24
CA GLY A 145 -21.20 0.72 -3.67
C GLY A 145 -20.17 1.70 -4.21
N ARG A 146 -19.54 1.38 -5.31
CA ARG A 146 -18.60 2.27 -5.97
C ARG A 146 -18.70 2.14 -7.47
N TYR A 147 -18.41 3.25 -8.14
CA TYR A 147 -18.23 3.29 -9.58
C TYR A 147 -17.03 4.17 -9.89
N TYR A 148 -16.20 3.74 -10.82
CA TYR A 148 -15.05 4.52 -11.26
C TYR A 148 -14.81 4.39 -12.76
N ARG A 149 -14.17 5.43 -13.31
CA ARG A 149 -13.68 5.46 -14.68
C ARG A 149 -12.24 5.92 -14.72
N PHE A 150 -11.41 5.13 -15.37
CA PHE A 150 -9.98 5.34 -15.59
C PHE A 150 -9.73 5.43 -17.11
N PRO A 151 -9.91 6.63 -17.70
CA PRO A 151 -9.97 6.78 -19.16
C PRO A 151 -8.62 6.63 -19.87
N ARG A 152 -7.52 6.47 -19.14
CA ARG A 152 -6.15 6.48 -19.67
C ARG A 152 -5.25 5.57 -18.85
N GLU A 153 -5.66 4.32 -18.64
CA GLU A 153 -4.81 3.36 -17.96
C GLU A 153 -3.73 2.87 -18.93
N ASP A 154 -2.46 3.07 -18.59
CA ASP A 154 -1.34 2.66 -19.43
C ASP A 154 -1.26 1.12 -19.52
N PHE A 155 -0.95 0.62 -20.72
CA PHE A 155 -0.72 -0.78 -21.00
C PHE A 155 0.48 -0.94 -21.95
N TYR A 156 1.34 -1.92 -21.66
CA TYR A 156 2.60 -2.18 -22.36
C TYR A 156 2.70 -3.63 -22.88
N GLY A 157 1.57 -4.38 -22.84
CA GLY A 157 1.56 -5.82 -23.08
C GLY A 157 1.55 -6.62 -21.77
N ILE A 158 1.47 -7.94 -21.92
CA ILE A 158 1.51 -8.92 -20.83
C ILE A 158 2.89 -9.57 -20.81
N GLY A 159 3.45 -9.74 -19.63
CA GLY A 159 4.73 -10.40 -19.41
C GLY A 159 5.83 -9.49 -18.87
N PRO A 160 6.94 -10.10 -18.43
CA PRO A 160 8.11 -9.36 -17.94
C PRO A 160 8.86 -8.61 -19.07
N ASP A 161 8.84 -9.13 -20.27
CA ASP A 161 9.60 -8.63 -21.44
C ASP A 161 8.82 -7.57 -22.25
N SER A 162 7.73 -7.05 -21.70
CA SER A 162 6.95 -5.99 -22.37
C SER A 162 7.81 -4.76 -22.66
N ASP A 163 7.75 -4.23 -23.92
CA ASP A 163 8.56 -3.07 -24.29
C ASP A 163 7.91 -1.76 -23.83
N ARG A 164 8.74 -0.81 -23.42
CA ARG A 164 8.31 0.55 -23.11
C ARG A 164 7.79 1.30 -24.35
N ALA A 165 8.31 0.97 -25.52
CA ALA A 165 7.91 1.58 -26.79
C ALA A 165 6.47 1.21 -27.18
N ASP A 166 5.99 0.04 -26.76
CA ASP A 166 4.63 -0.44 -27.02
C ASP A 166 3.59 0.17 -26.07
N ARG A 167 3.87 1.33 -25.50
CA ARG A 167 2.95 2.03 -24.61
C ARG A 167 1.67 2.39 -25.34
N THR A 168 0.57 1.88 -24.82
CA THR A 168 -0.81 2.15 -25.23
C THR A 168 -1.64 2.59 -24.04
N ASP A 169 -2.91 2.92 -24.26
CA ASP A 169 -3.88 3.14 -23.18
C ASP A 169 -5.23 2.47 -23.47
N PHE A 170 -6.05 2.37 -22.41
CA PHE A 170 -7.44 1.94 -22.50
C PHE A 170 -8.29 2.63 -21.44
N ASP A 171 -9.60 2.76 -21.71
CA ASP A 171 -10.60 3.25 -20.75
C ASP A 171 -11.15 2.07 -19.94
N TYR A 172 -10.90 2.08 -18.64
CA TYR A 172 -11.40 1.08 -17.70
C TYR A 172 -12.47 1.68 -16.79
N ARG A 173 -13.63 1.05 -16.78
CA ARG A 173 -14.75 1.42 -15.92
C ARG A 173 -15.14 0.21 -15.08
N GLN A 174 -15.57 0.45 -13.86
CA GLN A 174 -16.06 -0.64 -13.03
C GLN A 174 -17.12 -0.14 -12.06
N GLY A 175 -18.28 -0.79 -12.10
CA GLY A 175 -19.25 -0.79 -11.01
C GLY A 175 -18.94 -1.93 -10.03
N ALA A 176 -19.12 -1.66 -8.73
CA ALA A 176 -18.99 -2.68 -7.70
C ALA A 176 -19.94 -2.44 -6.54
N VAL A 177 -20.56 -3.49 -6.03
CA VAL A 177 -21.30 -3.50 -4.78
C VAL A 177 -20.82 -4.67 -3.93
N GLY A 178 -20.67 -4.45 -2.62
CA GLY A 178 -20.09 -5.49 -1.78
C GLY A 178 -20.43 -5.34 -0.30
N VAL A 179 -20.18 -6.44 0.40
CA VAL A 179 -20.32 -6.56 1.85
C VAL A 179 -19.05 -7.16 2.41
N THR A 180 -18.55 -6.59 3.48
CA THR A 180 -17.43 -7.12 4.28
C THR A 180 -17.91 -7.37 5.69
N VAL A 181 -17.63 -8.54 6.23
CA VAL A 181 -17.85 -8.87 7.65
C VAL A 181 -16.55 -9.41 8.23
N GLY A 182 -16.20 -8.95 9.41
CA GLY A 182 -14.97 -9.37 10.05
C GLY A 182 -14.97 -9.28 11.56
N THR A 183 -13.97 -9.87 12.17
CA THR A 183 -13.79 -9.89 13.61
C THR A 183 -12.36 -9.49 14.00
N ARG A 184 -12.25 -8.76 15.10
CA ARG A 184 -10.98 -8.51 15.79
C ARG A 184 -10.72 -9.62 16.79
N VAL A 185 -10.07 -10.69 16.33
CA VAL A 185 -9.73 -11.87 17.15
C VAL A 185 -8.82 -11.47 18.32
N LYS A 186 -7.88 -10.59 18.06
CA LYS A 186 -6.97 -9.94 19.03
C LYS A 186 -6.79 -8.47 18.64
N PRO A 187 -6.29 -7.60 19.53
CA PRO A 187 -6.02 -6.19 19.17
C PRO A 187 -5.09 -5.99 17.97
N TRP A 188 -4.30 -7.01 17.67
CA TRP A 188 -3.34 -7.03 16.57
C TRP A 188 -3.73 -7.99 15.41
N LEU A 189 -4.83 -8.76 15.53
CA LEU A 189 -5.27 -9.73 14.52
C LEU A 189 -6.72 -9.48 14.13
N THR A 190 -6.93 -9.16 12.86
CA THR A 190 -8.24 -9.04 12.22
C THR A 190 -8.40 -10.14 11.18
N VAL A 191 -9.55 -10.81 11.17
CA VAL A 191 -9.96 -11.77 10.13
C VAL A 191 -11.28 -11.29 9.55
N ALA A 192 -11.40 -11.27 8.22
CA ALA A 192 -12.62 -10.84 7.57
C ALA A 192 -12.85 -11.55 6.24
N GLY A 193 -14.11 -11.53 5.81
CA GLY A 193 -14.54 -11.96 4.49
C GLY A 193 -15.25 -10.83 3.75
N THR A 194 -15.09 -10.78 2.44
CA THR A 194 -15.75 -9.83 1.55
C THR A 194 -16.42 -10.60 0.42
N THR A 195 -17.67 -10.27 0.14
CA THR A 195 -18.34 -10.69 -1.09
C THR A 195 -18.67 -9.44 -1.89
N GLU A 196 -18.35 -9.46 -3.18
CA GLU A 196 -18.45 -8.30 -4.06
C GLU A 196 -18.91 -8.72 -5.45
N TYR A 197 -19.87 -8.01 -6.02
CA TYR A 197 -20.23 -8.09 -7.41
C TYR A 197 -19.50 -7.01 -8.19
N LEU A 198 -18.80 -7.39 -9.27
CA LEU A 198 -17.99 -6.53 -10.10
C LEU A 198 -18.54 -6.54 -11.52
N ARG A 199 -18.73 -5.36 -12.08
CA ARG A 199 -19.11 -5.14 -13.47
C ARG A 199 -18.08 -4.26 -14.16
N PRO A 200 -17.05 -4.86 -14.78
CA PRO A 200 -16.05 -4.14 -15.56
C PRO A 200 -16.59 -3.82 -16.97
N GLU A 201 -16.15 -2.68 -17.50
CA GLU A 201 -16.39 -2.27 -18.87
C GLU A 201 -15.09 -1.70 -19.44
N LEU A 202 -14.75 -2.04 -20.68
CA LEU A 202 -13.56 -1.56 -21.35
C LEU A 202 -13.93 -0.83 -22.65
N ALA A 203 -13.12 0.16 -22.97
CA ALA A 203 -13.23 0.93 -24.23
C ALA A 203 -11.82 1.39 -24.65
N PRO A 204 -11.65 1.84 -25.91
CA PRO A 204 -10.44 2.53 -26.35
C PRO A 204 -10.10 3.68 -25.41
N GLY A 205 -8.81 3.88 -25.17
CA GLY A 205 -8.30 4.90 -24.26
C GLY A 205 -8.51 6.33 -24.76
N GLY A 206 -8.30 7.29 -23.88
CA GLY A 206 -8.52 8.71 -24.16
C GLY A 206 -7.26 9.57 -24.22
N ASP A 207 -6.06 8.99 -24.32
CA ASP A 207 -4.81 9.74 -24.47
C ASP A 207 -4.36 9.80 -25.94
N ASN A 208 -4.71 10.86 -26.63
CA ASN A 208 -4.35 11.07 -28.06
C ASN A 208 -2.83 11.08 -28.35
N ARG A 209 -1.98 10.95 -27.33
CA ARG A 209 -0.51 10.92 -27.48
C ARG A 209 0.05 9.51 -27.60
N VAL A 210 -0.77 8.51 -27.40
CA VAL A 210 -0.42 7.09 -27.50
C VAL A 210 -1.52 6.35 -28.25
N PRO A 211 -1.21 5.26 -28.96
CA PRO A 211 -2.23 4.43 -29.60
C PRO A 211 -3.11 3.75 -28.55
N ASN A 212 -4.30 3.35 -28.94
CA ASN A 212 -5.16 2.52 -28.10
C ASN A 212 -4.63 1.08 -28.02
N ALA A 213 -4.85 0.40 -26.90
CA ALA A 213 -4.37 -0.96 -26.73
C ALA A 213 -4.77 -1.94 -27.86
N PRO A 214 -6.01 -1.95 -28.39
CA PRO A 214 -6.38 -2.85 -29.50
C PRO A 214 -5.79 -2.47 -30.86
N GLU A 215 -5.15 -1.31 -31.00
CA GLU A 215 -4.43 -0.92 -32.24
C GLU A 215 -3.06 -1.60 -32.35
N ILE A 216 -2.43 -1.92 -31.21
CA ILE A 216 -1.08 -2.49 -31.15
C ILE A 216 -1.13 -3.98 -30.78
N PHE A 217 -2.00 -4.38 -29.85
CA PHE A 217 -2.06 -5.73 -29.34
C PHE A 217 -3.22 -6.51 -29.94
N PRO A 218 -2.96 -7.72 -30.48
CA PRO A 218 -4.03 -8.58 -30.98
C PRO A 218 -4.96 -9.05 -29.85
N PRO A 219 -6.16 -9.56 -30.17
CA PRO A 219 -7.14 -10.03 -29.15
C PRO A 219 -6.57 -11.05 -28.16
N GLU A 220 -5.61 -11.89 -28.59
CA GLU A 220 -4.95 -12.87 -27.73
C GLU A 220 -4.08 -12.20 -26.64
N GLY A 221 -3.51 -11.04 -26.93
CA GLY A 221 -2.74 -10.18 -26.01
C GLY A 221 -3.63 -9.32 -25.10
N LEU A 222 -4.94 -9.28 -25.36
CA LEU A 222 -5.93 -8.48 -24.63
C LEU A 222 -7.12 -9.32 -24.15
N PRO A 223 -6.90 -10.43 -23.40
CA PRO A 223 -7.98 -11.30 -22.96
C PRO A 223 -8.99 -10.53 -22.11
N GLY A 224 -10.27 -10.56 -22.50
CA GLY A 224 -11.36 -9.84 -21.85
C GLY A 224 -11.57 -8.39 -22.30
N PHE A 225 -10.85 -7.88 -23.30
CA PHE A 225 -11.06 -6.50 -23.81
C PHE A 225 -12.39 -6.36 -24.55
N LEU A 226 -12.66 -7.26 -25.49
CA LEU A 226 -13.90 -7.26 -26.28
C LEU A 226 -15.07 -7.97 -25.57
N ASP A 227 -14.75 -8.77 -24.56
CA ASP A 227 -15.68 -9.65 -23.84
C ASP A 227 -15.41 -9.51 -22.34
N ALA A 228 -15.75 -8.35 -21.80
CA ALA A 228 -15.63 -8.07 -20.37
C ALA A 228 -16.80 -8.73 -19.62
N HIS A 229 -16.47 -9.63 -18.69
CA HIS A 229 -17.44 -10.39 -17.91
C HIS A 229 -17.69 -9.77 -16.54
N ASP A 230 -18.90 -9.98 -16.03
CA ASP A 230 -19.24 -9.69 -14.64
C ASP A 230 -18.70 -10.79 -13.72
N PHE A 231 -18.29 -10.41 -12.51
CA PHE A 231 -17.73 -11.34 -11.52
C PHE A 231 -18.42 -11.23 -10.17
N VAL A 232 -18.59 -12.37 -9.52
CA VAL A 232 -18.73 -12.41 -8.07
C VAL A 232 -17.36 -12.75 -7.49
N ARG A 233 -16.84 -11.85 -6.68
CA ARG A 233 -15.59 -12.03 -5.94
C ARG A 233 -15.90 -12.35 -4.49
N VAL A 234 -15.37 -13.47 -4.00
CA VAL A 234 -15.40 -13.83 -2.58
C VAL A 234 -13.97 -13.86 -2.08
N GLU A 235 -13.67 -13.05 -1.07
CA GLU A 235 -12.34 -12.93 -0.46
C GLU A 235 -12.40 -13.27 1.00
N GLY A 236 -11.44 -14.04 1.51
CA GLY A 236 -11.10 -14.16 2.92
C GLY A 236 -9.72 -13.57 3.17
N PHE A 237 -9.53 -12.83 4.26
CA PHE A 237 -8.23 -12.28 4.61
C PHE A 237 -7.96 -12.27 6.11
N ALA A 238 -6.67 -12.31 6.46
CA ALA A 238 -6.14 -12.07 7.78
C ALA A 238 -5.15 -10.88 7.73
N ASP A 239 -5.26 -9.96 8.69
CA ASP A 239 -4.38 -8.79 8.82
C ASP A 239 -3.82 -8.76 10.25
N VAL A 240 -2.49 -8.85 10.38
CA VAL A 240 -1.76 -8.75 11.63
C VAL A 240 -1.11 -7.37 11.69
N GLN A 241 -1.51 -6.54 12.67
CA GLN A 241 -1.04 -5.17 12.81
C GLN A 241 -0.37 -4.95 14.17
N THR A 242 0.96 -5.03 14.19
CA THR A 242 1.79 -4.72 15.36
C THR A 242 2.62 -3.45 15.17
N ALA A 243 2.62 -2.89 13.97
CA ALA A 243 3.36 -1.67 13.64
C ALA A 243 2.86 -0.45 14.45
N ARG A 244 3.77 0.33 15.00
CA ARG A 244 3.51 1.53 15.80
C ARG A 244 4.50 2.65 15.48
N PRO A 245 4.08 3.93 15.53
CA PRO A 245 2.68 4.38 15.48
C PRO A 245 2.01 3.98 14.16
N LEU A 246 0.68 3.97 14.10
CA LEU A 246 -0.05 3.43 12.93
C LEU A 246 0.21 4.21 11.63
N LEU A 247 0.38 5.52 11.73
CA LEU A 247 0.44 6.44 10.58
C LEU A 247 1.87 6.78 10.12
N ASN A 248 2.88 6.50 10.96
CA ASN A 248 4.30 6.58 10.61
C ASN A 248 5.04 5.44 11.32
N PRO A 249 4.88 4.19 10.89
CA PRO A 249 5.44 3.05 11.60
C PRO A 249 6.95 3.14 11.71
N ARG A 250 7.44 2.98 12.95
CA ARG A 250 8.87 2.94 13.26
C ARG A 250 9.31 1.58 13.79
N LYS A 251 8.39 0.80 14.37
CA LYS A 251 8.65 -0.56 14.90
C LYS A 251 7.45 -1.47 14.71
N GLY A 252 7.68 -2.78 14.77
CA GLY A 252 6.66 -3.81 14.59
C GLY A 252 6.45 -4.16 13.12
N GLY A 253 5.35 -4.79 12.79
CA GLY A 253 5.05 -5.25 11.45
C GLY A 253 3.57 -5.13 11.09
N ARG A 254 3.30 -5.18 9.80
CA ARG A 254 1.98 -5.41 9.23
C ARG A 254 2.08 -6.56 8.25
N TYR A 255 1.25 -7.58 8.45
CA TYR A 255 1.27 -8.78 7.62
C TYR A 255 -0.16 -9.10 7.22
N ARG A 256 -0.43 -9.04 5.93
CA ARG A 256 -1.72 -9.37 5.36
C ARG A 256 -1.59 -10.55 4.41
N ALA A 257 -2.49 -11.50 4.54
CA ALA A 257 -2.69 -12.57 3.56
C ALA A 257 -4.16 -12.62 3.18
N ALA A 258 -4.44 -12.82 1.90
CA ALA A 258 -5.80 -12.93 1.38
C ALA A 258 -5.90 -14.00 0.30
N ILE A 259 -7.05 -14.64 0.24
CA ILE A 259 -7.45 -15.51 -0.86
C ILE A 259 -8.77 -15.00 -1.43
N ALA A 260 -8.83 -14.84 -2.75
CA ALA A 260 -10.02 -14.34 -3.43
C ALA A 260 -10.37 -15.24 -4.62
N ARG A 261 -11.61 -15.74 -4.65
CA ARG A 261 -12.18 -16.41 -5.82
C ARG A 261 -12.97 -15.42 -6.65
N TYR A 262 -12.63 -15.32 -7.93
CA TYR A 262 -13.37 -14.57 -8.93
C TYR A 262 -14.19 -15.58 -9.75
N SER A 263 -15.51 -15.57 -9.58
CA SER A 263 -16.44 -16.43 -10.30
C SER A 263 -17.07 -15.62 -11.42
N ASP A 264 -16.82 -16.04 -12.65
CA ASP A 264 -17.38 -15.44 -13.85
C ASP A 264 -18.90 -15.66 -13.87
N ARG A 265 -19.67 -14.61 -14.12
CA ARG A 265 -21.13 -14.61 -14.12
C ARG A 265 -21.75 -14.46 -15.51
N SER A 266 -20.92 -14.21 -16.51
CA SER A 266 -21.35 -14.04 -17.91
C SER A 266 -21.24 -15.34 -18.72
N GLY A 267 -21.04 -16.49 -18.04
CA GLY A 267 -21.02 -17.81 -18.65
C GLY A 267 -19.74 -18.18 -19.38
N GLY A 268 -18.69 -17.34 -19.25
CA GLY A 268 -17.39 -17.56 -19.89
C GLY A 268 -16.39 -18.28 -18.98
N GLN A 269 -15.19 -18.46 -19.52
CA GLN A 269 -14.08 -19.17 -18.87
C GLN A 269 -13.06 -18.19 -18.32
N GLN A 270 -13.52 -17.12 -17.63
CA GLN A 270 -12.63 -16.08 -17.08
C GLN A 270 -12.45 -16.16 -15.55
N GLY A 271 -12.97 -17.21 -14.91
CA GLY A 271 -12.86 -17.40 -13.46
C GLY A 271 -11.45 -17.80 -13.01
N PHE A 272 -11.00 -17.25 -11.87
CA PHE A 272 -9.68 -17.57 -11.30
C PHE A 272 -9.68 -17.40 -9.77
N THR A 273 -8.65 -17.95 -9.12
CA THR A 273 -8.38 -17.74 -7.69
C THR A 273 -7.09 -16.93 -7.54
N ARG A 274 -7.10 -15.94 -6.66
CA ARG A 274 -5.92 -15.11 -6.36
C ARG A 274 -5.51 -15.24 -4.90
N TYR A 275 -4.21 -15.31 -4.69
CA TYR A 275 -3.55 -15.30 -3.40
C TYR A 275 -2.71 -14.04 -3.31
N ASP A 276 -3.02 -13.16 -2.37
CA ASP A 276 -2.30 -11.90 -2.15
C ASP A 276 -1.59 -11.95 -0.79
N VAL A 277 -0.33 -11.49 -0.74
CA VAL A 277 0.48 -11.36 0.47
C VAL A 277 1.15 -10.00 0.49
N ASP A 278 1.05 -9.28 1.61
CA ASP A 278 1.77 -8.02 1.87
C ASP A 278 2.39 -8.09 3.27
N LEU A 279 3.71 -8.21 3.32
CA LEU A 279 4.48 -8.35 4.56
C LEU A 279 5.36 -7.12 4.72
N GLN A 280 5.16 -6.38 5.80
CA GLN A 280 5.90 -5.16 6.11
C GLN A 280 6.52 -5.29 7.49
N GLN A 281 7.83 -5.07 7.61
CA GLN A 281 8.56 -5.08 8.86
C GLN A 281 9.29 -3.76 9.07
N TYR A 282 9.18 -3.21 10.26
CA TYR A 282 9.82 -1.97 10.70
C TYR A 282 10.73 -2.27 11.88
N VAL A 283 11.99 -1.91 11.77
CA VAL A 283 13.00 -2.09 12.80
C VAL A 283 13.64 -0.74 13.09
N SER A 284 13.38 -0.19 14.28
CA SER A 284 13.96 1.06 14.71
C SER A 284 15.24 0.87 15.52
N VAL A 285 16.18 1.78 15.34
CA VAL A 285 17.42 1.87 16.11
C VAL A 285 17.65 3.34 16.53
N LEU A 286 18.56 3.57 17.47
CA LEU A 286 18.93 4.90 17.97
C LEU A 286 17.72 5.75 18.40
N ASN A 287 16.94 5.22 19.34
CA ASN A 287 15.73 5.88 19.89
C ASN A 287 14.69 6.23 18.81
N GLU A 288 14.45 5.29 17.89
CA GLU A 288 13.49 5.43 16.80
C GLU A 288 13.82 6.51 15.74
N ARG A 289 15.01 7.11 15.79
CA ARG A 289 15.46 8.11 14.80
C ARG A 289 15.94 7.50 13.48
N ARG A 290 16.22 6.20 13.49
CA ARG A 290 16.62 5.41 12.32
C ARG A 290 15.70 4.23 12.20
N VAL A 291 15.13 4.02 11.03
CA VAL A 291 14.17 2.92 10.80
C VAL A 291 14.56 2.18 9.53
N PHE A 292 14.76 0.89 9.65
CA PHE A 292 14.85 -0.01 8.50
C PHE A 292 13.47 -0.58 8.23
N VAL A 293 13.05 -0.51 6.99
CA VAL A 293 11.76 -1.04 6.52
C VAL A 293 12.02 -2.03 5.42
N VAL A 294 11.43 -3.19 5.53
CA VAL A 294 11.39 -4.18 4.45
C VAL A 294 9.93 -4.50 4.17
N ARG A 295 9.57 -4.54 2.90
CA ARG A 295 8.26 -4.97 2.44
C ARG A 295 8.40 -6.03 1.35
N ALA A 296 7.64 -7.11 1.45
CA ALA A 296 7.48 -8.11 0.41
C ALA A 296 6.02 -8.16 -0.02
N LEU A 297 5.78 -8.03 -1.31
CA LEU A 297 4.48 -8.12 -1.95
C LEU A 297 4.46 -9.34 -2.86
N GLY A 298 3.46 -10.18 -2.74
CA GLY A 298 3.22 -11.30 -3.64
C GLY A 298 1.76 -11.32 -4.08
N SER A 299 1.51 -11.58 -5.35
CA SER A 299 0.18 -11.86 -5.85
C SER A 299 0.26 -12.98 -6.88
N PHE A 300 -0.48 -14.03 -6.66
CA PHE A 300 -0.42 -15.25 -7.45
C PHE A 300 -1.83 -15.63 -7.87
N SER A 301 -2.05 -15.88 -9.16
CA SER A 301 -3.37 -16.22 -9.69
C SER A 301 -3.36 -17.62 -10.28
N ASP A 302 -4.26 -18.46 -9.78
CA ASP A 302 -4.52 -19.80 -10.31
C ASP A 302 -5.73 -19.74 -11.25
N VAL A 303 -5.51 -20.16 -12.50
CA VAL A 303 -6.49 -20.12 -13.58
C VAL A 303 -6.68 -21.55 -14.08
N ALA A 304 -7.91 -22.00 -14.24
CA ALA A 304 -8.19 -23.32 -14.80
C ALA A 304 -7.59 -23.46 -16.22
N ASN A 305 -7.26 -24.70 -16.62
CA ASN A 305 -6.51 -24.96 -17.87
C ASN A 305 -7.14 -24.35 -19.13
N ASP A 306 -8.47 -24.27 -19.17
CA ASP A 306 -9.22 -23.74 -20.33
C ASP A 306 -9.68 -22.28 -20.13
N ALA A 307 -9.32 -21.66 -18.99
CA ALA A 307 -9.75 -20.31 -18.68
C ALA A 307 -8.66 -19.27 -19.01
N ARG A 308 -9.07 -18.05 -19.34
CA ARG A 308 -8.18 -16.91 -19.59
C ARG A 308 -8.45 -15.82 -18.56
N MET A 309 -7.44 -15.48 -17.77
CA MET A 309 -7.55 -14.37 -16.85
C MET A 309 -7.63 -13.04 -17.62
N PRO A 310 -8.66 -12.19 -17.38
CA PRO A 310 -8.74 -10.89 -18.00
C PRO A 310 -7.51 -10.04 -17.68
N PHE A 311 -6.92 -9.39 -18.70
CA PHE A 311 -5.69 -8.63 -18.52
C PHE A 311 -5.85 -7.47 -17.53
N TYR A 312 -7.00 -6.81 -17.51
CA TYR A 312 -7.32 -5.70 -16.60
C TYR A 312 -7.46 -6.12 -15.13
N LEU A 313 -7.60 -7.42 -14.85
CA LEU A 313 -7.57 -7.98 -13.50
C LEU A 313 -6.20 -8.54 -13.11
N MET A 314 -5.23 -8.62 -14.01
CA MET A 314 -3.85 -9.01 -13.69
C MET A 314 -3.19 -7.97 -12.79
N ARG A 315 -2.23 -8.40 -11.98
CA ARG A 315 -1.45 -7.48 -11.14
C ARG A 315 -0.38 -6.75 -11.94
N THR A 316 -0.10 -5.55 -11.50
CA THR A 316 0.87 -4.68 -12.19
C THR A 316 2.02 -4.30 -11.27
N LEU A 317 3.21 -4.22 -11.84
CA LEU A 317 4.38 -3.61 -11.24
C LEU A 317 4.70 -2.28 -11.93
N GLY A 318 5.36 -1.41 -11.19
CA GLY A 318 5.68 -0.05 -11.57
C GLY A 318 4.90 0.97 -10.75
N GLY A 319 5.43 2.17 -10.69
CA GLY A 319 4.85 3.28 -9.96
C GLY A 319 5.22 3.33 -8.48
N SER A 320 4.73 4.34 -7.83
CA SER A 320 5.13 4.75 -6.48
C SER A 320 4.82 3.75 -5.35
N HIS A 321 4.10 2.66 -5.63
CA HIS A 321 3.72 1.64 -4.64
C HIS A 321 4.55 0.36 -4.72
N THR A 322 5.19 0.10 -5.86
CA THR A 322 5.94 -1.14 -6.11
C THR A 322 7.36 -0.84 -6.59
N LEU A 323 7.58 -0.51 -7.85
CA LEU A 323 8.87 -0.14 -8.43
C LEU A 323 8.88 1.36 -8.76
N ARG A 324 9.47 2.16 -7.87
CA ARG A 324 9.43 3.63 -7.96
C ARG A 324 10.20 4.21 -9.15
N GLY A 325 11.16 3.48 -9.69
CA GLY A 325 11.92 3.86 -10.90
C GLY A 325 11.18 3.64 -12.22
N PHE A 326 9.98 3.04 -12.18
CA PHE A 326 9.20 2.73 -13.38
C PHE A 326 7.86 3.46 -13.40
N ARG A 327 7.21 3.57 -14.57
CA ARG A 327 5.88 4.15 -14.70
C ARG A 327 4.83 3.31 -13.97
N ASP A 328 3.71 3.92 -13.60
CA ASP A 328 2.53 3.16 -13.16
C ASP A 328 2.13 2.15 -14.25
N PHE A 329 1.73 0.94 -13.84
CA PHE A 329 1.26 -0.15 -14.71
C PHE A 329 2.30 -0.69 -15.71
N ARG A 330 3.61 -0.47 -15.50
CA ARG A 330 4.66 -0.77 -16.48
C ARG A 330 4.75 -2.24 -16.87
N PHE A 331 4.63 -3.14 -15.92
CA PHE A 331 4.64 -4.59 -16.13
C PHE A 331 3.34 -5.20 -15.63
N ARG A 332 2.83 -6.20 -16.32
CA ARG A 332 1.53 -6.82 -16.01
C ARG A 332 1.57 -8.30 -16.32
N ASP A 333 1.18 -9.16 -15.34
CA ASP A 333 1.01 -10.59 -15.57
C ASP A 333 0.18 -11.24 -14.47
N ARG A 334 -0.03 -12.58 -14.57
CA ARG A 334 -0.79 -13.40 -13.62
C ARG A 334 -0.16 -13.43 -12.23
N HIS A 335 1.16 -13.48 -12.17
CA HIS A 335 1.91 -13.52 -10.92
C HIS A 335 2.78 -12.28 -10.80
N MET A 336 2.92 -11.81 -9.59
CA MET A 336 3.73 -10.64 -9.24
C MET A 336 4.46 -10.90 -7.94
N LEU A 337 5.74 -10.56 -7.91
CA LEU A 337 6.55 -10.54 -6.70
C LEU A 337 7.35 -9.23 -6.67
N ALA A 338 7.32 -8.53 -5.53
CA ALA A 338 8.12 -7.33 -5.31
C ALA A 338 8.69 -7.29 -3.90
N VAL A 339 9.90 -6.78 -3.76
CA VAL A 339 10.58 -6.54 -2.49
C VAL A 339 11.03 -5.09 -2.47
N GLN A 340 10.78 -4.41 -1.37
CA GLN A 340 11.18 -3.02 -1.14
C GLN A 340 11.97 -2.95 0.16
N ALA A 341 13.11 -2.26 0.14
CA ALA A 341 13.91 -1.94 1.30
C ALA A 341 14.03 -0.42 1.43
N GLU A 342 13.82 0.12 2.62
CA GLU A 342 13.91 1.56 2.86
C GLU A 342 14.63 1.81 4.19
N TYR A 343 15.64 2.68 4.19
CA TYR A 343 16.26 3.22 5.37
C TYR A 343 15.80 4.66 5.58
N ARG A 344 15.11 4.91 6.70
CA ARG A 344 14.63 6.24 7.09
C ARG A 344 15.51 6.82 8.18
N PHE A 345 15.71 8.12 8.12
CA PHE A 345 16.47 8.87 9.12
C PHE A 345 15.80 10.20 9.39
N GLU A 346 15.61 10.49 10.67
CA GLU A 346 15.08 11.77 11.11
C GLU A 346 16.08 12.89 10.79
N ILE A 347 15.63 13.90 10.05
CA ILE A 347 16.35 15.14 9.81
C ILE A 347 15.94 16.14 10.89
N PHE A 348 14.64 16.30 11.12
CA PHE A 348 14.04 17.00 12.26
C PHE A 348 12.63 16.44 12.50
N THR A 349 11.97 16.84 13.59
CA THR A 349 10.72 16.21 14.08
C THR A 349 9.63 16.01 13.03
N ALA A 350 9.51 16.94 12.06
CA ALA A 350 8.50 16.89 11.01
C ALA A 350 9.04 16.40 9.66
N LEU A 351 10.30 15.96 9.56
CA LEU A 351 10.92 15.54 8.31
C LEU A 351 11.86 14.36 8.50
N ASP A 352 11.51 13.26 7.87
CA ASP A 352 12.41 12.13 7.67
C ASP A 352 12.98 12.14 6.24
N GLY A 353 14.29 11.89 6.11
CA GLY A 353 14.91 11.46 4.86
C GLY A 353 14.80 9.96 4.70
N ALA A 354 14.80 9.48 3.46
CA ALA A 354 14.80 8.06 3.16
C ALA A 354 15.71 7.73 1.98
N VAL A 355 16.38 6.59 2.05
CA VAL A 355 17.04 5.94 0.91
C VAL A 355 16.39 4.59 0.71
N PHE A 356 16.15 4.18 -0.53
CA PHE A 356 15.40 2.98 -0.79
C PHE A 356 15.95 2.20 -2.00
N TYR A 357 15.59 0.94 -2.03
CA TYR A 357 15.83 0.02 -3.12
C TYR A 357 14.60 -0.86 -3.31
N ASP A 358 14.12 -0.94 -4.54
CA ASP A 358 12.96 -1.76 -4.91
C ASP A 358 13.40 -2.78 -5.97
N ALA A 359 12.86 -3.99 -5.89
CA ALA A 359 13.07 -5.03 -6.89
C ALA A 359 11.78 -5.83 -7.09
N GLY A 360 11.48 -6.26 -8.32
CA GLY A 360 10.29 -7.06 -8.58
C GLY A 360 10.23 -7.59 -9.99
N GLN A 361 9.38 -8.60 -10.17
CA GLN A 361 9.12 -9.26 -11.45
C GLN A 361 7.65 -9.64 -11.54
N VAL A 362 7.09 -9.61 -12.74
CA VAL A 362 5.85 -10.30 -13.08
C VAL A 362 6.20 -11.56 -13.86
N ALA A 363 5.35 -12.57 -13.81
CA ALA A 363 5.61 -13.84 -14.49
C ALA A 363 4.30 -14.55 -14.90
N PRO A 364 4.27 -15.29 -16.03
CA PRO A 364 3.14 -16.10 -16.43
C PRO A 364 2.97 -17.37 -15.58
N ARG A 365 4.05 -17.87 -14.93
CA ARG A 365 4.07 -19.05 -14.08
C ARG A 365 4.98 -18.86 -12.88
N LEU A 366 4.73 -19.59 -11.80
CA LEU A 366 5.52 -19.49 -10.56
C LEU A 366 6.98 -19.92 -10.73
N ASP A 367 7.23 -20.86 -11.64
CA ASP A 367 8.59 -21.35 -11.94
C ASP A 367 9.42 -20.39 -12.84
N ASN A 368 8.79 -19.35 -13.37
CA ASN A 368 9.47 -18.32 -14.18
C ASN A 368 10.07 -17.18 -13.34
N PHE A 369 9.88 -17.16 -12.02
CA PHE A 369 10.55 -16.16 -11.19
C PHE A 369 12.04 -16.45 -11.08
N GLN A 370 12.86 -15.50 -11.55
CA GLN A 370 14.32 -15.58 -11.49
C GLN A 370 14.88 -14.28 -10.93
N TRP A 371 15.61 -14.35 -9.81
CA TRP A 371 16.14 -13.16 -9.14
C TRP A 371 17.00 -12.26 -10.04
N ARG A 372 17.61 -12.81 -11.05
CA ARG A 372 18.44 -12.06 -12.02
C ARG A 372 17.61 -11.20 -12.96
N GLU A 373 16.36 -11.58 -13.23
CA GLU A 373 15.42 -10.92 -14.12
C GLU A 373 14.50 -9.94 -13.39
N PHE A 374 14.71 -9.75 -12.07
CA PHE A 374 13.98 -8.74 -11.34
C PHE A 374 14.37 -7.35 -11.83
N GLU A 375 13.39 -6.59 -12.24
CA GLU A 375 13.54 -5.16 -12.43
C GLU A 375 13.89 -4.49 -11.11
N ARG A 376 14.80 -3.50 -11.15
CA ARG A 376 15.38 -2.89 -9.96
C ARG A 376 15.41 -1.40 -10.08
N ASP A 377 15.19 -0.74 -8.97
CA ASP A 377 15.40 0.69 -8.85
C ASP A 377 15.89 1.06 -7.45
N TRP A 378 16.40 2.27 -7.35
CA TRP A 378 16.84 2.85 -6.11
C TRP A 378 16.54 4.34 -6.10
N GLY A 379 16.59 4.94 -4.94
CA GLY A 379 16.34 6.37 -4.85
C GLY A 379 16.44 6.92 -3.44
N PHE A 380 16.07 8.18 -3.34
CA PHE A 380 15.96 8.87 -2.08
C PHE A 380 14.67 9.69 -2.02
N GLY A 381 14.26 10.05 -0.83
CA GLY A 381 13.03 10.83 -0.68
C GLY A 381 12.88 11.47 0.68
N PHE A 382 11.83 12.25 0.80
CA PHE A 382 11.47 12.98 1.99
C PHE A 382 10.06 12.60 2.45
N ARG A 383 9.89 12.53 3.76
CA ARG A 383 8.64 12.18 4.44
C ARG A 383 8.30 13.35 5.36
N PHE A 384 7.34 14.15 4.97
CA PHE A 384 6.84 15.27 5.75
C PHE A 384 5.69 14.79 6.61
N GLY A 385 5.79 15.00 7.91
CA GLY A 385 4.79 14.58 8.87
C GLY A 385 5.19 14.98 10.28
N GLY A 386 4.39 14.57 11.26
CA GLY A 386 4.65 14.81 12.66
C GLY A 386 4.12 13.65 13.51
N ASN A 387 3.53 13.96 14.67
CA ASN A 387 3.02 12.96 15.60
C ASN A 387 1.80 12.17 15.07
N GLY A 388 1.04 12.74 14.15
CA GLY A 388 -0.14 12.12 13.52
C GLY A 388 0.18 11.26 12.31
N GLY A 389 1.38 11.36 11.73
CA GLY A 389 1.82 10.54 10.60
C GLY A 389 2.47 11.31 9.45
N VAL A 390 2.76 10.62 8.37
CA VAL A 390 3.27 11.21 7.14
C VAL A 390 2.10 11.73 6.31
N PHE A 391 2.06 13.02 6.01
CA PHE A 391 1.01 13.60 5.18
C PHE A 391 1.49 13.87 3.74
N LEU A 392 2.81 14.03 3.52
CA LEU A 392 3.40 14.27 2.21
C LEU A 392 4.69 13.46 2.05
N ARG A 393 4.79 12.78 0.93
CA ARG A 393 5.97 12.01 0.53
C ARG A 393 6.46 12.49 -0.82
N LEU A 394 7.74 12.80 -0.91
CA LEU A 394 8.45 13.09 -2.15
C LEU A 394 9.52 12.03 -2.35
N ASP A 395 9.50 11.32 -3.46
CA ASP A 395 10.51 10.34 -3.85
C ASP A 395 11.13 10.70 -5.19
N LEU A 396 12.45 10.56 -5.28
CA LEU A 396 13.24 10.60 -6.50
C LEU A 396 13.84 9.22 -6.70
N ALA A 397 13.41 8.53 -7.74
CA ALA A 397 13.81 7.15 -8.04
C ALA A 397 14.53 7.07 -9.37
N TYR A 398 15.47 6.15 -9.48
CA TYR A 398 16.21 5.85 -10.71
C TYR A 398 16.16 4.35 -10.98
N GLY A 399 15.58 3.99 -12.12
CA GLY A 399 15.47 2.61 -12.61
C GLY A 399 15.96 2.48 -14.05
N GLY A 400 15.77 1.32 -14.65
CA GLY A 400 16.20 1.02 -16.03
C GLY A 400 15.60 1.95 -17.08
N GLU A 401 14.48 2.64 -16.77
CA GLU A 401 13.83 3.60 -17.67
C GLU A 401 14.16 5.08 -17.38
N GLY A 402 15.15 5.35 -16.51
CA GLY A 402 15.60 6.68 -16.12
C GLY A 402 14.95 7.23 -14.86
N PRO A 403 15.18 8.53 -14.54
CA PRO A 403 14.72 9.13 -13.31
C PRO A 403 13.20 9.35 -13.27
N ARG A 404 12.61 9.24 -12.06
CA ARG A 404 11.22 9.53 -11.80
C ARG A 404 11.03 10.26 -10.48
N THR A 405 10.05 11.13 -10.46
CA THR A 405 9.66 11.88 -9.26
C THR A 405 8.23 11.54 -8.90
N TRP A 406 8.02 11.23 -7.62
CA TRP A 406 6.70 10.93 -7.08
C TRP A 406 6.37 11.88 -5.93
N LEU A 407 5.21 12.53 -6.03
CA LEU A 407 4.61 13.29 -4.95
C LEU A 407 3.34 12.56 -4.50
N ARG A 408 3.25 12.22 -3.21
CA ARG A 408 2.11 11.49 -2.65
C ARG A 408 1.63 12.15 -1.38
N PHE A 409 0.32 12.23 -1.24
CA PHE A 409 -0.34 12.62 0.00
C PHE A 409 -0.78 11.37 0.76
N GLY A 410 -0.62 11.36 2.08
CA GLY A 410 -0.99 10.24 2.95
C GLY A 410 0.17 9.33 3.33
N HIS A 411 -0.18 8.15 3.86
CA HIS A 411 0.76 7.23 4.51
C HIS A 411 1.76 6.59 3.56
N VAL A 412 2.85 6.09 4.14
CA VAL A 412 4.04 5.64 3.40
C VAL A 412 3.81 4.34 2.62
N PHE A 413 2.91 3.46 3.09
CA PHE A 413 2.56 2.19 2.44
C PHE A 413 1.07 1.90 2.54
#